data_62def807bfdfce847932c261ab406247
#
_entry.id   62def807bfdfce847932c261ab406247
#
_cell.length_a   1.000
_cell.length_b   1.000
_cell.length_c   1.000
_cell.angle_alpha   90.00
_cell.angle_beta   90.00
_cell.angle_gamma   90.00
#
_symmetry.space_group_name_H-M   'P 1'
#
loop_
_entity.id
_entity.type
_entity.pdbx_description
1 polymer ?
#
loop_
_entity_poly.entity_id
_entity_poly.type
_entity_poly.pdbx_seq_one_letter_code
_entity_poly.pdbx_strand_id
1 'polypeptide(L)'
;DHIILGLSKLMYRYSRECRITYWFATMFTPTWKLFLRYGIYFRVAGDLSLWPPTPGKGKPVIPVVLDLNEAGLYLLHHNESLFREVYGDPRDYRPAQSRSELDKVLASLQRDLTFVKQRPVCM
;
A
#
# COMPACT_ATOMS: atom_id res chain seq x y z
N ASP A 1 -14.90 -2.39 -4.90
CA ASP A 1 -15.73 -2.19 -3.72
C ASP A 1 -15.77 -0.73 -3.34
N HIS A 2 -16.97 -0.14 -3.38
CA HIS A 2 -17.18 1.29 -3.11
C HIS A 2 -16.81 1.69 -1.68
N ILE A 3 -16.99 0.80 -0.74
CA ILE A 3 -16.69 1.07 0.67
C ILE A 3 -15.18 1.24 0.86
N ILE A 4 -14.39 0.33 0.33
CA ILE A 4 -12.93 0.40 0.44
C ILE A 4 -12.40 1.63 -0.27
N LEU A 5 -12.92 1.92 -1.45
CA LEU A 5 -12.50 3.09 -2.21
C LEU A 5 -12.85 4.39 -1.46
N GLY A 6 -14.05 4.49 -0.91
CA GLY A 6 -14.46 5.64 -0.14
C GLY A 6 -13.63 5.85 1.12
N LEU A 7 -13.36 4.77 1.86
CA LEU A 7 -12.50 4.82 3.06
C LEU A 7 -11.09 5.25 2.70
N SER A 8 -10.56 4.76 1.58
CA SER A 8 -9.21 5.13 1.13
C SER A 8 -9.13 6.61 0.78
N LYS A 9 -10.14 7.16 0.12
CA LYS A 9 -10.19 8.59 -0.18
C LYS A 9 -10.20 9.43 1.10
N LEU A 10 -10.99 9.03 2.09
CA LEU A 10 -11.05 9.72 3.38
C LEU A 10 -9.70 9.64 4.10
N MET A 11 -9.05 8.48 4.10
CA MET A 11 -7.75 8.27 4.71
C MET A 11 -6.69 9.20 4.08
N TYR A 12 -6.65 9.27 2.76
CA TYR A 12 -5.71 10.15 2.07
C TYR A 12 -5.95 11.61 2.40
N ARG A 13 -7.21 12.05 2.34
CA ARG A 13 -7.56 13.45 2.64
C ARG A 13 -7.21 13.81 4.07
N TYR A 14 -7.58 12.97 5.02
CA TYR A 14 -7.27 13.19 6.43
C TYR A 14 -5.77 13.27 6.66
N SER A 15 -5.02 12.36 6.05
CA SER A 15 -3.57 12.32 6.20
C SER A 15 -2.92 13.61 5.67
N ARG A 16 -3.38 14.11 4.55
CA ARG A 16 -2.85 15.35 3.99
C ARG A 16 -3.17 16.55 4.87
N GLU A 17 -4.38 16.63 5.38
CA GLU A 17 -4.79 17.72 6.27
C GLU A 17 -4.02 17.72 7.58
N CYS A 18 -3.75 16.54 8.13
CA CYS A 18 -3.05 16.38 9.40
C CYS A 18 -1.54 16.19 9.23
N ARG A 19 -1.02 16.25 8.01
CA ARG A 19 0.40 16.07 7.69
C ARG A 19 0.95 14.73 8.17
N ILE A 20 0.13 13.70 8.08
CA ILE A 20 0.55 12.33 8.39
C ILE A 20 1.27 11.77 7.17
N THR A 21 2.46 11.20 7.39
CA THR A 21 3.28 10.64 6.32
C THR A 21 3.16 9.12 6.21
N TYR A 22 2.90 8.45 7.34
CA TYR A 22 2.88 6.99 7.40
C TYR A 22 1.65 6.48 8.10
N TRP A 23 1.13 5.35 7.60
CA TRP A 23 0.12 4.56 8.29
C TRP A 23 0.67 3.17 8.52
N PHE A 24 0.53 2.67 9.75
CA PHE A 24 0.90 1.29 10.10
C PHE A 24 -0.36 0.50 10.35
N ALA A 25 -0.38 -0.73 9.85
CA ALA A 25 -1.53 -1.60 10.05
C ALA A 25 -1.10 -3.06 9.95
N THR A 26 -2.01 -3.94 10.37
CA THR A 26 -1.93 -5.36 10.00
C THR A 26 -3.16 -5.67 9.16
N MET A 27 -3.01 -6.51 8.18
CA MET A 27 -4.15 -6.89 7.36
C MET A 27 -4.01 -8.30 6.82
N PHE A 28 -5.14 -8.88 6.48
CA PHE A 28 -5.17 -10.18 5.83
C PHE A 28 -4.64 -10.03 4.40
N THR A 29 -3.99 -11.09 3.93
CA THR A 29 -3.44 -11.12 2.55
C THR A 29 -4.49 -10.78 1.49
N PRO A 30 -5.71 -11.34 1.51
CA PRO A 30 -6.71 -10.95 0.52
C PRO A 30 -7.07 -9.47 0.55
N THR A 31 -7.11 -8.87 1.73
CA THR A 31 -7.36 -7.43 1.88
C THR A 31 -6.23 -6.61 1.28
N TRP A 32 -4.97 -7.02 1.52
CA TRP A 32 -3.80 -6.39 0.93
C TRP A 32 -3.86 -6.40 -0.59
N LYS A 33 -4.22 -7.56 -1.17
CA LYS A 33 -4.38 -7.70 -2.62
C LYS A 33 -5.50 -6.82 -3.17
N LEU A 34 -6.58 -6.67 -2.41
CA LEU A 34 -7.71 -5.83 -2.81
C LEU A 34 -7.31 -4.36 -2.89
N PHE A 35 -6.60 -3.84 -1.88
CA PHE A 35 -6.06 -2.48 -1.92
C PHE A 35 -5.13 -2.28 -3.12
N LEU A 36 -4.30 -3.28 -3.37
CA LEU A 36 -3.35 -3.21 -4.49
C LEU A 36 -4.06 -3.08 -5.84
N ARG A 37 -5.21 -3.74 -6.00
CA ARG A 37 -6.02 -3.62 -7.22
C ARG A 37 -6.48 -2.19 -7.50
N TYR A 38 -6.71 -1.42 -6.44
CA TYR A 38 -7.11 -0.02 -6.58
C TYR A 38 -5.93 0.92 -6.74
N GLY A 39 -4.72 0.39 -6.75
CA GLY A 39 -3.52 1.20 -6.85
C GLY A 39 -3.01 1.70 -5.50
N ILE A 40 -3.49 1.12 -4.41
CA ILE A 40 -3.09 1.51 -3.07
C ILE A 40 -2.08 0.50 -2.54
N TYR A 41 -0.82 0.89 -2.55
CA TYR A 41 0.27 0.00 -2.17
C TYR A 41 0.65 0.21 -0.71
N PHE A 42 0.23 -0.74 0.14
CA PHE A 42 0.76 -0.88 1.49
C PHE A 42 2.00 -1.76 1.41
N ARG A 43 3.15 -1.19 1.72
CA ARG A 43 4.40 -1.94 1.70
C ARG A 43 4.44 -2.91 2.89
N VAL A 44 4.92 -4.12 2.66
CA VAL A 44 5.13 -5.08 3.75
C VAL A 44 6.22 -4.55 4.67
N ALA A 45 5.93 -4.47 5.96
CA ALA A 45 6.82 -3.84 6.93
C ALA A 45 7.76 -4.83 7.58
N GLY A 46 9.05 -4.48 7.62
CA GLY A 46 10.05 -5.17 8.41
C GLY A 46 10.41 -6.56 7.93
N ASP A 47 11.04 -7.30 8.81
CA ASP A 47 11.42 -8.68 8.56
C ASP A 47 10.26 -9.60 8.95
N LEU A 48 9.67 -10.19 7.94
CA LEU A 48 8.47 -11.01 8.11
C LEU A 48 8.74 -12.36 8.76
N SER A 49 10.00 -12.78 8.79
CA SER A 49 10.36 -14.00 9.52
C SER A 49 10.15 -13.84 11.03
N LEU A 50 10.11 -12.59 11.51
CA LEU A 50 9.88 -12.29 12.92
C LEU A 50 8.39 -12.32 13.30
N TRP A 51 7.50 -12.41 12.33
CA TRP A 51 6.06 -12.44 12.59
C TRP A 51 5.60 -13.88 12.59
N PRO A 52 5.29 -14.42 13.78
CA PRO A 52 4.79 -15.79 13.82
C PRO A 52 3.42 -15.87 13.17
N PRO A 53 3.12 -16.99 12.53
CA PRO A 53 1.76 -17.21 12.05
C PRO A 53 0.80 -17.21 13.24
N THR A 54 -0.43 -16.73 13.02
CA THR A 54 -1.45 -16.72 14.08
C THR A 54 -2.09 -18.10 14.12
N PRO A 55 -1.78 -18.94 15.13
CA PRO A 55 -2.29 -20.30 15.17
C PRO A 55 -3.81 -20.34 15.22
N GLY A 56 -4.41 -21.22 14.46
CA GLY A 56 -5.84 -21.48 14.51
C GLY A 56 -6.75 -20.43 13.88
N LYS A 57 -6.19 -19.38 13.29
CA LYS A 57 -7.00 -18.34 12.65
C LYS A 57 -7.21 -18.53 11.16
N GLY A 58 -6.45 -19.40 10.55
CA GLY A 58 -6.66 -19.82 9.17
C GLY A 58 -6.29 -18.81 8.08
N LYS A 59 -6.19 -17.52 8.41
CA LYS A 59 -5.85 -16.47 7.44
C LYS A 59 -4.52 -15.83 7.79
N PRO A 60 -3.59 -15.75 6.82
CA PRO A 60 -2.32 -15.08 7.07
C PRO A 60 -2.53 -13.57 7.24
N VAL A 61 -1.87 -13.02 8.25
CA VAL A 61 -1.88 -11.60 8.55
C VAL A 61 -0.48 -11.06 8.31
N ILE A 62 -0.39 -9.92 7.67
CA ILE A 62 0.89 -9.27 7.41
C ILE A 62 0.91 -7.86 7.99
N PRO A 63 2.05 -7.43 8.57
CA PRO A 63 2.23 -6.05 8.97
C PRO A 63 2.56 -5.22 7.73
N VAL A 64 1.92 -4.07 7.61
CA VAL A 64 2.11 -3.22 6.45
C VAL A 64 2.29 -1.77 6.86
N VAL A 65 2.93 -1.01 5.99
CA VAL A 65 3.08 0.42 6.16
C VAL A 65 2.67 1.11 4.86
N LEU A 66 1.86 2.14 4.97
CA LEU A 66 1.54 3.02 3.87
C LEU A 66 2.42 4.25 4.00
N ASP A 67 3.44 4.33 3.16
CA ASP A 67 4.24 5.56 3.02
C ASP A 67 3.53 6.39 1.96
N LEU A 68 2.96 7.52 2.38
CA LEU A 68 2.14 8.32 1.48
C LEU A 68 2.91 8.84 0.26
N ASN A 69 4.21 9.02 0.38
CA ASN A 69 5.03 9.44 -0.77
C ASN A 69 5.22 8.29 -1.77
N GLU A 70 5.64 7.12 -1.28
CA GLU A 70 5.81 5.94 -2.14
C GLU A 70 4.47 5.48 -2.72
N ALA A 71 3.46 5.42 -1.87
CA ALA A 71 2.12 5.00 -2.29
C ALA A 71 1.52 5.95 -3.31
N GLY A 72 1.81 7.25 -3.18
CA GLY A 72 1.36 8.23 -4.16
C GLY A 72 1.99 7.99 -5.53
N LEU A 73 3.27 7.67 -5.58
CA LEU A 73 3.94 7.33 -6.85
C LEU A 73 3.30 6.12 -7.52
N TYR A 74 3.06 5.08 -6.75
CA TYR A 74 2.43 3.88 -7.28
C TYR A 74 1.01 4.16 -7.75
N LEU A 75 0.26 4.94 -6.96
CA LEU A 75 -1.11 5.30 -7.29
C LEU A 75 -1.17 6.08 -8.61
N LEU A 76 -0.28 7.05 -8.78
CA LEU A 76 -0.21 7.82 -10.01
C LEU A 76 0.08 6.94 -11.22
N HIS A 77 1.01 6.00 -11.06
CA HIS A 77 1.38 5.07 -12.12
C HIS A 77 0.24 4.12 -12.48
N HIS A 78 -0.50 3.65 -11.49
CA HIS A 78 -1.49 2.59 -11.65
C HIS A 78 -2.91 3.11 -11.85
N ASN A 79 -3.29 4.21 -11.18
CA ASN A 79 -4.66 4.73 -11.19
C ASN A 79 -4.64 6.25 -11.08
N GLU A 80 -4.33 6.91 -12.19
CA GLU A 80 -4.20 8.36 -12.22
C GLU A 80 -5.49 9.07 -11.81
N SER A 81 -6.64 8.52 -12.18
CA SER A 81 -7.93 9.11 -11.84
C SER A 81 -8.10 9.22 -10.32
N LEU A 82 -7.81 8.16 -9.59
CA LEU A 82 -7.89 8.17 -8.14
C LEU A 82 -6.81 9.08 -7.55
N PHE A 83 -5.61 9.07 -8.13
CA PHE A 83 -4.54 9.98 -7.70
C PHE A 83 -5.00 11.43 -7.75
N ARG A 84 -5.63 11.85 -8.83
CA ARG A 84 -6.10 13.23 -8.98
C ARG A 84 -7.14 13.60 -7.93
N GLU A 85 -8.00 12.65 -7.55
CA GLU A 85 -9.00 12.90 -6.52
C GLU A 85 -8.39 13.12 -5.14
N VAL A 86 -7.33 12.39 -4.80
CA VAL A 86 -6.77 12.41 -3.44
C VAL A 86 -5.51 13.26 -3.30
N TYR A 87 -4.73 13.44 -4.35
CA TYR A 87 -3.49 14.24 -4.32
C TYR A 87 -3.57 15.51 -5.14
N GLY A 88 -4.50 15.60 -6.09
CA GLY A 88 -4.61 16.75 -6.96
C GLY A 88 -3.83 16.59 -8.25
N ASP A 89 -3.31 17.70 -8.79
CA ASP A 89 -2.63 17.70 -10.08
C ASP A 89 -1.27 16.98 -9.98
N PRO A 90 -1.04 15.95 -10.82
CA PRO A 90 0.25 15.24 -10.81
C PRO A 90 1.46 16.12 -11.05
N ARG A 91 1.29 17.24 -11.76
CA ARG A 91 2.40 18.16 -12.03
C ARG A 91 2.94 18.81 -10.77
N ASP A 92 2.12 18.92 -9.72
CA ASP A 92 2.51 19.49 -8.44
C ASP A 92 3.07 18.45 -7.48
N TYR A 93 3.07 17.19 -7.85
CA TYR A 93 3.53 16.10 -7.00
C TYR A 93 4.99 15.76 -7.33
N ARG A 94 5.91 16.32 -6.54
CA ARG A 94 7.34 16.24 -6.80
C ARG A 94 7.93 14.83 -6.95
N PRO A 95 7.60 13.89 -6.05
CA PRO A 95 8.15 12.54 -6.19
C PRO A 95 7.75 11.86 -7.48
N ALA A 96 6.58 12.21 -8.04
CA ALA A 96 6.10 11.61 -9.27
C ALA A 96 6.98 11.93 -10.49
N GLN A 97 7.84 12.93 -10.37
CA GLN A 97 8.73 13.34 -11.45
C GLN A 97 10.03 12.52 -11.47
N SER A 98 10.27 11.72 -10.45
CA SER A 98 11.49 10.91 -10.36
C SER A 98 11.24 9.49 -10.84
N ARG A 99 11.77 9.17 -12.02
CA ARG A 99 11.70 7.82 -12.57
C ARG A 99 12.41 6.82 -11.66
N SER A 100 13.54 7.24 -11.11
CA SER A 100 14.32 6.40 -10.22
C SER A 100 13.55 6.00 -8.96
N GLU A 101 12.78 6.93 -8.40
CA GLU A 101 11.99 6.63 -7.22
C GLU A 101 10.83 5.69 -7.53
N LEU A 102 10.18 5.88 -8.67
CA LEU A 102 9.14 4.96 -9.10
C LEU A 102 9.71 3.55 -9.32
N ASP A 103 10.89 3.44 -9.92
CA ASP A 103 11.53 2.14 -10.11
C ASP A 103 11.81 1.45 -8.78
N LYS A 104 12.22 2.19 -7.76
CA LYS A 104 12.42 1.65 -6.42
C LYS A 104 11.11 1.14 -5.81
N VAL A 105 10.04 1.89 -6.00
CA VAL A 105 8.71 1.48 -5.51
C VAL A 105 8.27 0.19 -6.19
N LEU A 106 8.43 0.11 -7.51
CA LEU A 106 8.05 -1.08 -8.27
C LEU A 106 8.90 -2.30 -7.88
N ALA A 107 10.18 -2.11 -7.61
CA ALA A 107 11.06 -3.19 -7.14
C ALA A 107 10.64 -3.67 -5.75
N SER A 108 10.29 -2.74 -4.87
CA SER A 108 9.78 -3.07 -3.53
C SER A 108 8.47 -3.85 -3.61
N LEU A 109 7.57 -3.43 -4.49
CA LEU A 109 6.31 -4.13 -4.72
C LEU A 109 6.55 -5.56 -5.22
N GLN A 110 7.48 -5.74 -6.15
CA GLN A 110 7.78 -7.07 -6.67
C GLN A 110 8.30 -8.00 -5.57
N ARG A 111 9.15 -7.48 -4.69
CA ARG A 111 9.67 -8.22 -3.55
C ARG A 111 8.53 -8.61 -2.59
N ASP A 112 7.63 -7.67 -2.32
CA ASP A 112 6.48 -7.92 -1.44
C ASP A 112 5.53 -8.96 -2.04
N LEU A 113 5.28 -8.88 -3.35
CA LEU A 113 4.44 -9.85 -4.05
C LEU A 113 5.04 -11.26 -3.94
N THR A 114 6.34 -11.37 -4.14
CA THR A 114 7.05 -12.65 -4.00
C THR A 114 6.92 -13.20 -2.59
N PHE A 115 7.12 -12.33 -1.59
CA PHE A 115 6.99 -12.73 -0.20
C PHE A 115 5.59 -13.23 0.12
N VAL A 116 4.57 -12.45 -0.23
CA VAL A 116 3.18 -12.80 0.07
C VAL A 116 2.80 -14.11 -0.59
N LYS A 117 3.28 -14.34 -1.81
CA LYS A 117 3.02 -15.58 -2.56
C LYS A 117 3.68 -16.79 -1.91
N GLN A 118 4.87 -16.62 -1.34
CA GLN A 118 5.64 -17.72 -0.74
C GLN A 118 5.30 -17.99 0.71
N ARG A 119 4.56 -17.06 1.36
CA ARG A 119 4.22 -17.22 2.76
C ARG A 119 3.34 -18.46 2.96
N PRO A 120 3.73 -19.40 3.83
CA PRO A 120 2.92 -20.59 4.06
C PRO A 120 1.57 -20.21 4.68
N VAL A 121 0.53 -20.90 4.27
CA VAL A 121 -0.79 -20.74 4.88
C VAL A 121 -0.73 -21.32 6.28
N CYS A 122 -1.16 -20.53 7.27
CA CYS A 122 -1.26 -21.01 8.64
C CYS A 122 -2.44 -21.95 8.77
N MET A 123 -2.15 -23.16 9.15
CA MET A 123 -3.20 -24.14 9.44
C MET A 123 -3.28 -24.42 10.91
#